data_b7ad8b42f8880b3537257df194dd997a
#
_entry.id   b7ad8b42f8880b3537257df194dd997a
#
_cell.length_a   1.000
_cell.length_b   1.000
_cell.length_c   1.000
_cell.angle_alpha   90.00
_cell.angle_beta   90.00
_cell.angle_gamma   90.00
#
_symmetry.space_group_name_H-M   'P 1'
#
loop_
_entity.id
_entity.type
_entity.pdbx_description
1 polymer ?
#
loop_
_entity_poly.entity_id
_entity_poly.type
_entity_poly.pdbx_seq_one_letter_code
_entity_poly.pdbx_strand_id
1 'polypeptide(L)'
;RKHGAMNLYTGYRLHNYHFVIYGAMFLGQIEPALRAVKGAWETCPEEMLRIESPPMADYFESYVSFEPHVLVRFGKWNEAIAFPLPEDQKLYATLTAHVHYARGVGHAALGQVDDALREEENYLAAMERVPKARVVHNNTVVDLLAVGAEMLRGEILYRQGKYDEAFAALRRSVALDDGP
;
A
#
# COMPACT_ATOMS: atom_id res chain seq x y z
N ARG A 1 -22.96 -8.51 -13.92
CA ARG A 1 -23.40 -8.66 -12.51
C ARG A 1 -24.41 -9.82 -12.29
N LYS A 2 -24.53 -10.78 -13.22
CA LYS A 2 -25.47 -11.92 -13.08
C LYS A 2 -25.15 -12.90 -11.94
N HIS A 3 -23.94 -12.85 -11.35
CA HIS A 3 -23.46 -13.88 -10.41
C HIS A 3 -23.00 -13.33 -9.04
N GLY A 4 -23.33 -12.08 -8.70
CA GLY A 4 -22.93 -11.46 -7.44
C GLY A 4 -21.43 -11.17 -7.31
N ALA A 5 -21.01 -10.67 -6.14
CA ALA A 5 -19.60 -10.40 -5.84
C ALA A 5 -18.82 -11.65 -5.43
N MET A 6 -19.49 -12.64 -4.85
CA MET A 6 -18.92 -13.88 -4.32
C MET A 6 -18.81 -14.95 -5.40
N ASN A 7 -17.92 -14.76 -6.38
CA ASN A 7 -17.69 -15.73 -7.44
C ASN A 7 -16.24 -15.75 -7.93
N LEU A 8 -15.89 -16.78 -8.70
CA LEU A 8 -14.53 -17.04 -9.21
C LEU A 8 -13.97 -15.87 -10.05
N TYR A 9 -14.82 -15.08 -10.70
CA TYR A 9 -14.38 -13.93 -11.52
C TYR A 9 -14.02 -12.68 -10.70
N THR A 10 -14.26 -12.66 -9.40
CA THR A 10 -13.90 -11.51 -8.56
C THR A 10 -12.39 -11.25 -8.60
N GLY A 11 -11.56 -12.30 -8.53
CA GLY A 11 -10.11 -12.17 -8.67
C GLY A 11 -9.69 -11.53 -9.99
N TYR A 12 -10.29 -11.93 -11.12
CA TYR A 12 -10.02 -11.32 -12.42
C TYR A 12 -10.41 -9.84 -12.48
N ARG A 13 -11.52 -9.46 -11.85
CA ARG A 13 -11.95 -8.05 -11.81
C ARG A 13 -10.99 -7.22 -10.98
N LEU A 14 -10.56 -7.72 -9.81
CA LEU A 14 -9.57 -7.06 -8.97
C LEU A 14 -8.24 -6.90 -9.70
N HIS A 15 -7.77 -7.94 -10.36
CA HIS A 15 -6.59 -7.90 -11.21
C HIS A 15 -6.70 -6.83 -12.32
N ASN A 16 -7.84 -6.73 -13.01
CA ASN A 16 -8.05 -5.72 -14.04
C ASN A 16 -8.05 -4.29 -13.45
N TYR A 17 -8.68 -4.06 -12.29
CA TYR A 17 -8.62 -2.76 -11.61
C TYR A 17 -7.18 -2.41 -11.22
N HIS A 18 -6.41 -3.37 -10.72
CA HIS A 18 -4.99 -3.19 -10.41
C HIS A 18 -4.20 -2.69 -11.63
N PHE A 19 -4.38 -3.30 -12.80
CA PHE A 19 -3.75 -2.81 -14.05
C PHE A 19 -4.18 -1.40 -14.43
N VAL A 20 -5.45 -1.05 -14.24
CA VAL A 20 -5.93 0.32 -14.51
C VAL A 20 -5.30 1.30 -13.51
N ILE A 21 -5.18 0.94 -12.23
CA ILE A 21 -4.53 1.78 -11.21
C ILE A 21 -3.08 2.05 -11.62
N TYR A 22 -2.30 1.02 -11.91
CA TYR A 22 -0.90 1.16 -12.30
C TYR A 22 -0.74 1.92 -13.62
N GLY A 23 -1.49 1.56 -14.65
CA GLY A 23 -1.46 2.26 -15.93
C GLY A 23 -1.77 3.76 -15.78
N ALA A 24 -2.77 4.10 -14.98
CA ALA A 24 -3.15 5.49 -14.71
C ALA A 24 -2.06 6.23 -13.91
N MET A 25 -1.40 5.58 -12.93
CA MET A 25 -0.28 6.17 -12.19
C MET A 25 0.92 6.45 -13.10
N PHE A 26 1.26 5.54 -14.01
CA PHE A 26 2.34 5.76 -14.99
C PHE A 26 2.01 6.87 -16.00
N LEU A 27 0.75 6.99 -16.39
CA LEU A 27 0.27 8.05 -17.30
C LEU A 27 0.02 9.39 -16.60
N GLY A 28 0.21 9.50 -15.28
CA GLY A 28 -0.04 10.73 -14.53
C GLY A 28 -1.53 11.10 -14.42
N GLN A 29 -2.42 10.10 -14.44
CA GLN A 29 -3.88 10.29 -14.45
C GLN A 29 -4.52 9.88 -13.12
N ILE A 30 -4.64 10.81 -12.18
CA ILE A 30 -5.16 10.53 -10.83
C ILE A 30 -6.63 10.07 -10.85
N GLU A 31 -7.50 10.74 -11.62
CA GLU A 31 -8.93 10.43 -11.63
C GLU A 31 -9.26 9.01 -12.11
N PRO A 32 -8.65 8.48 -13.20
CA PRO A 32 -8.79 7.08 -13.54
C PRO A 32 -8.26 6.12 -12.47
N ALA A 33 -7.13 6.46 -11.80
CA ALA A 33 -6.58 5.64 -10.73
C ALA A 33 -7.55 5.52 -9.55
N LEU A 34 -8.08 6.65 -9.04
CA LEU A 34 -9.03 6.66 -7.92
C LEU A 34 -10.36 5.99 -8.27
N ARG A 35 -10.86 6.16 -9.50
CA ARG A 35 -12.05 5.41 -9.95
C ARG A 35 -11.81 3.91 -9.95
N ALA A 36 -10.63 3.46 -10.34
CA ALA A 36 -10.29 2.04 -10.35
C ALA A 36 -10.13 1.49 -8.93
N VAL A 37 -9.53 2.25 -8.00
CA VAL A 37 -9.48 1.93 -6.56
C VAL A 37 -10.90 1.73 -6.02
N LYS A 38 -11.80 2.68 -6.25
CA LYS A 38 -13.21 2.55 -5.83
C LYS A 38 -13.87 1.30 -6.42
N GLY A 39 -13.62 1.01 -7.70
CA GLY A 39 -14.13 -0.19 -8.35
C GLY A 39 -13.60 -1.49 -7.75
N ALA A 40 -12.34 -1.51 -7.29
CA ALA A 40 -11.77 -2.64 -6.57
C ALA A 40 -12.49 -2.86 -5.23
N TRP A 41 -12.69 -1.81 -4.43
CA TRP A 41 -13.46 -1.86 -3.18
C TRP A 41 -14.88 -2.38 -3.39
N GLU A 42 -15.61 -1.84 -4.37
CA GLU A 42 -16.98 -2.28 -4.70
C GLU A 42 -17.04 -3.74 -5.20
N THR A 43 -15.91 -4.27 -5.68
CA THR A 43 -15.80 -5.62 -6.21
C THR A 43 -15.47 -6.65 -5.14
N CYS A 44 -14.75 -6.25 -4.09
CA CYS A 44 -14.28 -7.11 -3.00
C CYS A 44 -14.98 -6.74 -1.68
N PRO A 45 -16.20 -7.25 -1.42
CA PRO A 45 -16.89 -6.98 -0.17
C PRO A 45 -16.13 -7.62 1.01
N GLU A 46 -16.25 -7.03 2.19
CA GLU A 46 -15.57 -7.48 3.39
C GLU A 46 -15.89 -8.94 3.75
N GLU A 47 -17.13 -9.37 3.53
CA GLU A 47 -17.56 -10.75 3.76
C GLU A 47 -16.73 -11.75 2.95
N MET A 48 -16.23 -11.35 1.78
CA MET A 48 -15.33 -12.19 0.98
C MET A 48 -13.97 -12.33 1.65
N LEU A 49 -13.42 -11.23 2.18
CA LEU A 49 -12.13 -11.25 2.87
C LEU A 49 -12.18 -12.06 4.18
N ARG A 50 -13.35 -12.15 4.82
CA ARG A 50 -13.57 -12.92 6.04
C ARG A 50 -13.69 -14.43 5.84
N ILE A 51 -13.68 -14.93 4.59
CA ILE A 51 -13.66 -16.37 4.31
C ILE A 51 -12.28 -16.92 4.68
N GLU A 52 -12.26 -17.87 5.61
CA GLU A 52 -11.02 -18.46 6.13
C GLU A 52 -10.57 -19.72 5.37
N SER A 53 -11.48 -20.37 4.63
CA SER A 53 -11.17 -21.57 3.87
C SER A 53 -11.83 -21.54 2.47
N PRO A 54 -11.04 -21.23 1.43
CA PRO A 54 -9.64 -20.79 1.43
C PRO A 54 -9.48 -19.40 2.09
N PRO A 55 -8.27 -19.02 2.56
CA PRO A 55 -8.04 -17.75 3.26
C PRO A 55 -8.07 -16.57 2.29
N MET A 56 -9.27 -16.06 1.98
CA MET A 56 -9.49 -15.09 0.91
C MET A 56 -8.77 -13.75 1.15
N ALA A 57 -8.60 -13.33 2.40
CA ALA A 57 -7.84 -12.12 2.70
C ALA A 57 -6.39 -12.23 2.24
N ASP A 58 -5.77 -13.41 2.32
CA ASP A 58 -4.39 -13.60 1.92
C ASP A 58 -4.17 -13.41 0.40
N TYR A 59 -5.23 -13.57 -0.40
CA TYR A 59 -5.17 -13.38 -1.85
C TYR A 59 -5.74 -12.03 -2.34
N PHE A 60 -6.65 -11.40 -1.58
CA PHE A 60 -7.43 -10.29 -2.13
C PHE A 60 -7.35 -8.98 -1.35
N GLU A 61 -6.97 -8.99 -0.06
CA GLU A 61 -6.92 -7.76 0.75
C GLU A 61 -5.95 -6.73 0.14
N SER A 62 -4.85 -7.18 -0.41
CA SER A 62 -3.87 -6.30 -1.04
C SER A 62 -4.44 -5.50 -2.22
N TYR A 63 -5.43 -6.02 -2.95
CA TYR A 63 -6.05 -5.30 -4.07
C TYR A 63 -6.91 -4.10 -3.65
N VAL A 64 -7.34 -4.05 -2.39
CA VAL A 64 -8.10 -2.92 -1.84
C VAL A 64 -7.23 -1.96 -1.04
N SER A 65 -5.92 -2.17 -0.98
CA SER A 65 -4.98 -1.36 -0.20
C SER A 65 -4.23 -0.29 -1.02
N PHE A 66 -4.60 -0.05 -2.28
CA PHE A 66 -3.83 0.82 -3.19
C PHE A 66 -4.10 2.32 -3.06
N GLU A 67 -5.19 2.76 -2.44
CA GLU A 67 -5.52 4.19 -2.38
C GLU A 67 -4.43 5.05 -1.72
N PRO A 68 -3.87 4.68 -0.56
CA PRO A 68 -2.75 5.42 0.02
C PRO A 68 -1.55 5.54 -0.93
N HIS A 69 -1.25 4.49 -1.69
CA HIS A 69 -0.17 4.49 -2.67
C HIS A 69 -0.45 5.44 -3.84
N VAL A 70 -1.68 5.49 -4.34
CA VAL A 70 -2.10 6.48 -5.36
C VAL A 70 -1.94 7.90 -4.84
N LEU A 71 -2.35 8.19 -3.61
CA LEU A 71 -2.20 9.52 -3.00
C LEU A 71 -0.72 9.95 -2.94
N VAL A 72 0.16 9.06 -2.52
CA VAL A 72 1.62 9.31 -2.51
C VAL A 72 2.13 9.58 -3.93
N ARG A 73 1.77 8.75 -4.91
CA ARG A 73 2.21 8.89 -6.31
C ARG A 73 1.87 10.25 -6.91
N PHE A 74 0.75 10.84 -6.50
CA PHE A 74 0.27 12.11 -7.01
C PHE A 74 0.55 13.31 -6.08
N GLY A 75 1.35 13.14 -5.03
CA GLY A 75 1.71 14.22 -4.12
C GLY A 75 0.54 14.78 -3.32
N LYS A 76 -0.48 13.96 -3.06
CA LYS A 76 -1.67 14.31 -2.28
C LYS A 76 -1.38 14.19 -0.78
N TRP A 77 -0.41 14.99 -0.31
CA TRP A 77 0.16 14.83 1.03
C TRP A 77 -0.86 15.00 2.15
N ASN A 78 -1.72 16.01 2.08
CA ASN A 78 -2.74 16.25 3.10
C ASN A 78 -3.77 15.12 3.14
N GLU A 79 -4.20 14.64 1.97
CA GLU A 79 -5.13 13.52 1.84
C GLU A 79 -4.48 12.21 2.33
N ALA A 80 -3.20 12.00 2.05
CA ALA A 80 -2.44 10.84 2.51
C ALA A 80 -2.31 10.83 4.05
N ILE A 81 -1.98 11.98 4.66
CA ILE A 81 -1.90 12.14 6.13
C ILE A 81 -3.27 11.93 6.79
N ALA A 82 -4.33 12.45 6.19
CA ALA A 82 -5.69 12.35 6.72
C ALA A 82 -6.37 11.00 6.43
N PHE A 83 -5.75 10.11 5.65
CA PHE A 83 -6.35 8.83 5.27
C PHE A 83 -6.61 7.98 6.53
N PRO A 84 -7.85 7.48 6.74
CA PRO A 84 -8.21 6.77 7.96
C PRO A 84 -7.57 5.39 8.03
N LEU A 85 -7.22 4.95 9.23
CA LEU A 85 -6.89 3.54 9.47
C LEU A 85 -8.18 2.70 9.40
N PRO A 86 -8.11 1.46 8.91
CA PRO A 86 -9.25 0.56 8.93
C PRO A 86 -9.59 0.19 10.38
N GLU A 87 -10.88 -0.05 10.66
CA GLU A 87 -11.35 -0.49 11.98
C GLU A 87 -10.77 -1.87 12.34
N ASP A 88 -10.82 -2.81 11.40
CA ASP A 88 -10.25 -4.16 11.56
C ASP A 88 -8.83 -4.22 10.95
N GLN A 89 -7.84 -3.71 11.69
CA GLN A 89 -6.44 -3.71 11.25
C GLN A 89 -5.84 -5.12 11.09
N LYS A 90 -6.46 -6.14 11.65
CA LYS A 90 -6.02 -7.53 11.46
C LYS A 90 -6.46 -8.07 10.09
N LEU A 91 -7.70 -7.81 9.71
CA LEU A 91 -8.23 -8.16 8.39
C LEU A 91 -7.50 -7.38 7.29
N TYR A 92 -7.40 -6.06 7.47
CA TYR A 92 -6.78 -5.11 6.54
C TYR A 92 -5.33 -4.79 6.92
N ALA A 93 -4.53 -5.84 7.10
CA ALA A 93 -3.15 -5.69 7.58
C ALA A 93 -2.25 -4.97 6.56
N THR A 94 -2.40 -5.23 5.25
CA THR A 94 -1.67 -4.56 4.18
C THR A 94 -2.08 -3.08 4.08
N LEU A 95 -3.39 -2.81 4.12
CA LEU A 95 -3.90 -1.44 4.10
C LEU A 95 -3.37 -0.64 5.30
N THR A 96 -3.37 -1.26 6.50
CA THR A 96 -2.84 -0.60 7.71
C THR A 96 -1.39 -0.17 7.52
N ALA A 97 -0.54 -1.04 6.99
CA ALA A 97 0.84 -0.70 6.68
C ALA A 97 0.93 0.42 5.62
N HIS A 98 0.18 0.31 4.53
CA HIS A 98 0.16 1.32 3.47
C HIS A 98 -0.30 2.70 3.95
N VAL A 99 -1.24 2.76 4.90
CA VAL A 99 -1.68 4.03 5.50
C VAL A 99 -0.53 4.68 6.29
N HIS A 100 0.16 3.93 7.13
CA HIS A 100 1.32 4.46 7.87
C HIS A 100 2.45 4.90 6.92
N TYR A 101 2.74 4.11 5.89
CA TYR A 101 3.68 4.49 4.84
C TYR A 101 3.29 5.83 4.19
N ALA A 102 2.06 5.95 3.72
CA ALA A 102 1.60 7.14 3.02
C ALA A 102 1.59 8.39 3.91
N ARG A 103 1.21 8.25 5.18
CA ARG A 103 1.28 9.32 6.18
C ARG A 103 2.74 9.72 6.42
N GLY A 104 3.64 8.75 6.60
CA GLY A 104 5.06 8.99 6.80
C GLY A 104 5.70 9.76 5.64
N VAL A 105 5.44 9.35 4.40
CA VAL A 105 5.90 10.07 3.19
C VAL A 105 5.27 11.47 3.12
N GLY A 106 3.97 11.60 3.41
CA GLY A 106 3.26 12.87 3.42
C GLY A 106 3.86 13.86 4.43
N HIS A 107 4.09 13.42 5.67
CA HIS A 107 4.74 14.22 6.71
C HIS A 107 6.17 14.60 6.30
N ALA A 108 6.96 13.66 5.79
CA ALA A 108 8.31 13.95 5.30
C ALA A 108 8.30 14.99 4.18
N ALA A 109 7.40 14.86 3.20
CA ALA A 109 7.27 15.80 2.10
C ALA A 109 6.93 17.23 2.55
N LEU A 110 6.14 17.35 3.63
CA LEU A 110 5.79 18.64 4.24
C LEU A 110 6.83 19.16 5.26
N GLY A 111 7.95 18.45 5.45
CA GLY A 111 9.00 18.83 6.39
C GLY A 111 8.68 18.54 7.87
N GLN A 112 7.64 17.77 8.13
CA GLN A 112 7.20 17.37 9.48
C GLN A 112 7.95 16.11 9.92
N VAL A 113 9.25 16.23 10.14
CA VAL A 113 10.16 15.09 10.31
C VAL A 113 9.80 14.23 11.53
N ASP A 114 9.43 14.84 12.65
CA ASP A 114 9.09 14.08 13.88
C ASP A 114 7.83 13.25 13.70
N ASP A 115 6.84 13.77 12.96
CA ASP A 115 5.63 13.03 12.61
C ASP A 115 5.94 11.89 11.64
N ALA A 116 6.82 12.14 10.66
CA ALA A 116 7.26 11.12 9.72
C ALA A 116 7.98 9.96 10.42
N LEU A 117 8.84 10.25 11.41
CA LEU A 117 9.52 9.23 12.22
C LEU A 117 8.52 8.37 13.02
N ARG A 118 7.48 9.00 13.61
CA ARG A 118 6.42 8.24 14.31
C ARG A 118 5.66 7.32 13.36
N GLU A 119 5.37 7.79 12.15
CA GLU A 119 4.70 6.95 11.16
C GLU A 119 5.61 5.85 10.60
N GLU A 120 6.94 6.06 10.55
CA GLU A 120 7.91 5.00 10.24
C GLU A 120 7.87 3.88 11.30
N GLU A 121 7.87 4.23 12.59
CA GLU A 121 7.75 3.25 13.68
C GLU A 121 6.43 2.47 13.59
N ASN A 122 5.33 3.17 13.35
CA ASN A 122 4.01 2.55 13.17
C ASN A 122 3.97 1.63 11.94
N TYR A 123 4.62 2.04 10.85
CA TYR A 123 4.72 1.25 9.63
C TYR A 123 5.46 -0.07 9.88
N LEU A 124 6.63 -0.01 10.52
CA LEU A 124 7.42 -1.20 10.84
C LEU A 124 6.64 -2.15 11.77
N ALA A 125 5.98 -1.61 12.79
CA ALA A 125 5.12 -2.39 13.67
C ALA A 125 3.89 -2.99 12.94
N ALA A 126 3.33 -2.29 11.94
CA ALA A 126 2.25 -2.82 11.11
C ALA A 126 2.76 -3.94 10.20
N MET A 127 3.92 -3.77 9.58
CA MET A 127 4.57 -4.77 8.73
C MET A 127 4.78 -6.10 9.46
N GLU A 128 5.22 -6.08 10.71
CA GLU A 128 5.41 -7.28 11.53
C GLU A 128 4.10 -8.07 11.77
N ARG A 129 2.94 -7.38 11.71
CA ARG A 129 1.62 -8.00 11.89
C ARG A 129 1.02 -8.58 10.62
N VAL A 130 1.60 -8.31 9.46
CA VAL A 130 1.11 -8.86 8.18
C VAL A 130 1.33 -10.36 8.15
N PRO A 131 0.30 -11.17 7.86
CA PRO A 131 0.46 -12.61 7.70
C PRO A 131 1.46 -12.94 6.59
N LYS A 132 2.41 -13.83 6.85
CA LYS A 132 3.43 -14.26 5.87
C LYS A 132 2.84 -14.88 4.60
N ALA A 133 1.63 -15.43 4.69
CA ALA A 133 0.91 -16.02 3.57
C ALA A 133 0.25 -14.95 2.66
N ARG A 134 0.19 -13.67 3.10
CA ARG A 134 -0.41 -12.60 2.33
C ARG A 134 0.40 -12.28 1.09
N VAL A 135 -0.27 -12.25 -0.07
CA VAL A 135 0.41 -12.09 -1.36
C VAL A 135 -0.24 -11.01 -2.24
N VAL A 136 0.57 -10.44 -3.12
CA VAL A 136 0.13 -9.69 -4.30
C VAL A 136 0.73 -10.39 -5.50
N HIS A 137 -0.08 -11.03 -6.31
CA HIS A 137 0.38 -11.88 -7.41
C HIS A 137 1.39 -12.95 -6.94
N ASN A 138 2.63 -12.85 -7.37
CA ASN A 138 3.70 -13.81 -7.07
C ASN A 138 4.61 -13.36 -5.92
N ASN A 139 4.38 -12.16 -5.37
CA ASN A 139 5.21 -11.60 -4.31
C ASN A 139 4.51 -11.71 -2.96
N THR A 140 5.26 -11.92 -1.89
CA THR A 140 4.70 -11.76 -0.54
C THR A 140 4.52 -10.27 -0.23
N VAL A 141 3.47 -9.94 0.54
CA VAL A 141 3.26 -8.55 0.97
C VAL A 141 4.42 -8.08 1.84
N VAL A 142 4.99 -8.96 2.66
CA VAL A 142 6.12 -8.61 3.54
C VAL A 142 7.33 -8.15 2.73
N ASP A 143 7.65 -8.80 1.61
CA ASP A 143 8.77 -8.41 0.74
C ASP A 143 8.50 -7.04 0.09
N LEU A 144 7.27 -6.81 -0.39
CA LEU A 144 6.89 -5.50 -0.94
C LEU A 144 6.96 -4.38 0.10
N LEU A 145 6.53 -4.66 1.34
CA LEU A 145 6.64 -3.69 2.42
C LEU A 145 8.08 -3.40 2.84
N ALA A 146 9.00 -4.37 2.69
CA ALA A 146 10.42 -4.14 2.94
C ALA A 146 11.02 -3.10 1.98
N VAL A 147 10.61 -3.12 0.71
CA VAL A 147 10.95 -2.07 -0.28
C VAL A 147 10.46 -0.70 0.21
N GLY A 148 9.20 -0.63 0.65
CA GLY A 148 8.58 0.59 1.19
C GLY A 148 9.28 1.12 2.45
N ALA A 149 9.77 0.24 3.34
CA ALA A 149 10.47 0.63 4.56
C ALA A 149 11.76 1.41 4.23
N GLU A 150 12.58 0.91 3.31
CA GLU A 150 13.81 1.58 2.89
C GLU A 150 13.52 2.87 2.11
N MET A 151 12.45 2.91 1.34
CA MET A 151 12.02 4.13 0.64
C MET A 151 11.58 5.21 1.63
N LEU A 152 10.72 4.88 2.60
CA LEU A 152 10.27 5.82 3.64
C LEU A 152 11.47 6.34 4.47
N ARG A 153 12.35 5.42 4.87
CA ARG A 153 13.59 5.77 5.59
C ARG A 153 14.43 6.76 4.79
N GLY A 154 14.60 6.53 3.49
CA GLY A 154 15.35 7.40 2.59
C GLY A 154 14.74 8.80 2.49
N GLU A 155 13.43 8.91 2.35
CA GLU A 155 12.71 10.19 2.32
C GLU A 155 12.89 10.98 3.62
N ILE A 156 12.76 10.34 4.78
CA ILE A 156 12.94 10.98 6.09
C ILE A 156 14.38 11.49 6.26
N LEU A 157 15.38 10.66 5.97
CA LEU A 157 16.78 11.02 6.05
C LEU A 157 17.13 12.18 5.12
N TYR A 158 16.57 12.20 3.92
CA TYR A 158 16.73 13.31 2.98
C TYR A 158 16.24 14.63 3.58
N ARG A 159 15.07 14.63 4.25
CA ARG A 159 14.52 15.81 4.92
C ARG A 159 15.33 16.25 6.14
N GLN A 160 16.05 15.33 6.77
CA GLN A 160 17.01 15.62 7.84
C GLN A 160 18.34 16.20 7.32
N GLY A 161 18.54 16.28 6.00
CA GLY A 161 19.82 16.71 5.40
C GLY A 161 20.91 15.64 5.43
N LYS A 162 20.58 14.39 5.78
CA LYS A 162 21.49 13.24 5.83
C LYS A 162 21.55 12.55 4.47
N TYR A 163 22.04 13.25 3.45
CA TYR A 163 21.93 12.85 2.06
C TYR A 163 22.61 11.52 1.73
N ASP A 164 23.81 11.26 2.26
CA ASP A 164 24.52 10.00 2.00
C ASP A 164 23.76 8.80 2.55
N GLU A 165 23.22 8.90 3.77
CA GLU A 165 22.40 7.87 4.40
C GLU A 165 21.07 7.69 3.65
N ALA A 166 20.45 8.80 3.22
CA ALA A 166 19.22 8.79 2.44
C ALA A 166 19.40 8.02 1.12
N PHE A 167 20.45 8.37 0.36
CA PHE A 167 20.73 7.67 -0.89
C PHE A 167 21.13 6.21 -0.70
N ALA A 168 21.78 5.88 0.41
CA ALA A 168 22.07 4.48 0.74
C ALA A 168 20.77 3.70 1.00
N ALA A 169 19.79 4.27 1.74
CA ALA A 169 18.50 3.65 1.97
C ALA A 169 17.70 3.49 0.65
N LEU A 170 17.64 4.53 -0.18
CA LEU A 170 16.94 4.46 -1.47
C LEU A 170 17.56 3.43 -2.42
N ARG A 171 18.89 3.26 -2.42
CA ARG A 171 19.53 2.18 -3.21
C ARG A 171 19.19 0.79 -2.67
N ARG A 172 19.06 0.63 -1.34
CA ARG A 172 18.60 -0.65 -0.77
C ARG A 172 17.16 -0.94 -1.17
N SER A 173 16.27 0.08 -1.20
CA SER A 173 14.91 -0.08 -1.70
C SER A 173 14.90 -0.61 -3.14
N VAL A 174 15.70 -0.03 -4.03
CA VAL A 174 15.82 -0.51 -5.43
C VAL A 174 16.38 -1.94 -5.49
N ALA A 175 17.42 -2.24 -4.69
CA ALA A 175 17.99 -3.59 -4.67
C ALA A 175 17.01 -4.65 -4.15
N LEU A 176 16.12 -4.30 -3.21
CA LEU A 176 15.05 -5.19 -2.76
C LEU A 176 13.97 -5.40 -3.82
N ASP A 177 13.66 -4.36 -4.62
CA ASP A 177 12.67 -4.44 -5.70
C ASP A 177 13.17 -5.26 -6.89
N ASP A 178 14.47 -5.13 -7.22
CA ASP A 178 15.11 -5.92 -8.29
C ASP A 178 15.19 -7.43 -7.95
N GLY A 179 15.12 -7.77 -6.67
CA GLY A 179 15.22 -9.15 -6.17
C GLY A 179 16.64 -9.74 -6.26
N PRO A 180 16.82 -11.00 -5.80
CA PRO A 180 18.08 -11.72 -5.95
C PRO A 180 18.32 -12.20 -7.38
#